data_87ac51fbbf45b03c71352d017f12afa4
#
_entry.id   87ac51fbbf45b03c71352d017f12afa4
#
_cell.length_a   1.000
_cell.length_b   1.000
_cell.length_c   1.000
_cell.angle_alpha   90.00
_cell.angle_beta   90.00
_cell.angle_gamma   90.00
#
_symmetry.space_group_name_H-M   'P 1'
#
loop_
_entity.id
_entity.type
_entity.pdbx_description
1 polymer ?
#
loop_
_entity_poly.entity_id
_entity_poly.type
_entity_poly.pdbx_seq_one_letter_code
_entity_poly.pdbx_strand_id
1 'polypeptide(L)'
;MNFQEGAFIYINKPYRMSSFGALAHIRYVVSKRLHVKRVKMGHAGTLDPLATGVLILCTGKATKRIEELQLQSKEYTATLQLGATTPSYDMEHPVDQTYPTAHITRELILQTLP
;
A
#
# COMPACT_ATOMS: atom_id res chain seq x y z
N MET A 1 7.74 19.68 14.00
CA MET A 1 6.88 18.48 14.00
C MET A 1 7.25 17.61 15.19
N ASN A 2 6.30 17.29 16.04
CA ASN A 2 6.55 16.49 17.23
C ASN A 2 6.04 15.05 17.04
N PHE A 3 6.96 14.13 16.72
CA PHE A 3 6.63 12.73 16.46
C PHE A 3 6.22 11.94 17.71
N GLN A 4 6.65 12.38 18.89
CA GLN A 4 6.27 11.72 20.15
C GLN A 4 4.87 12.08 20.57
N GLU A 5 4.46 13.33 20.43
CA GLU A 5 3.10 13.78 20.70
C GLU A 5 2.13 13.24 19.66
N GLY A 6 2.42 13.44 18.40
CA GLY A 6 1.60 12.96 17.30
C GLY A 6 1.83 13.76 16.03
N ALA A 7 2.05 13.04 14.94
CA ALA A 7 2.24 13.62 13.61
C ALA A 7 1.76 12.66 12.55
N PHE A 8 1.47 13.21 11.37
CA PHE A 8 1.23 12.44 10.14
C PHE A 8 2.45 12.54 9.25
N ILE A 9 2.89 11.41 8.70
CA ILE A 9 3.98 11.35 7.74
C ILE A 9 3.42 10.71 6.47
N TYR A 10 3.53 11.41 5.35
CA TYR A 10 3.10 10.89 4.05
C TYR A 10 4.33 10.43 3.30
N ILE A 11 4.36 9.15 2.92
CA ILE A 11 5.46 8.58 2.15
C ILE A 11 4.94 8.00 0.84
N ASN A 12 5.81 7.97 -0.17
CA ASN A 12 5.59 7.17 -1.36
C ASN A 12 6.19 5.79 -1.12
N LYS A 13 5.34 4.80 -0.83
CA LYS A 13 5.83 3.46 -0.52
C LYS A 13 6.59 2.88 -1.72
N PRO A 14 7.81 2.38 -1.52
CA PRO A 14 8.58 1.76 -2.60
C PRO A 14 7.96 0.46 -3.11
N TYR A 15 8.23 0.15 -4.36
CA TYR A 15 7.94 -1.15 -4.98
C TYR A 15 8.68 -2.26 -4.24
N ARG A 16 8.04 -3.40 -4.08
CA ARG A 16 8.58 -4.61 -3.40
C ARG A 16 8.90 -4.41 -1.92
N MET A 17 8.23 -3.50 -1.27
CA MET A 17 8.32 -3.32 0.18
C MET A 17 6.91 -3.40 0.76
N SER A 18 6.72 -4.18 1.82
CA SER A 18 5.44 -4.21 2.53
C SER A 18 5.16 -2.87 3.22
N SER A 19 3.90 -2.56 3.45
CA SER A 19 3.52 -1.34 4.19
C SER A 19 4.14 -1.34 5.58
N PHE A 20 4.13 -2.48 6.26
CA PHE A 20 4.79 -2.60 7.58
C PHE A 20 6.31 -2.44 7.48
N GLY A 21 6.94 -2.96 6.44
CA GLY A 21 8.39 -2.80 6.21
C GLY A 21 8.78 -1.33 6.04
N ALA A 22 8.00 -0.58 5.27
CA ALA A 22 8.19 0.86 5.11
C ALA A 22 8.03 1.61 6.44
N LEU A 23 6.97 1.28 7.20
CA LEU A 23 6.75 1.84 8.53
C LEU A 23 7.91 1.54 9.48
N ALA A 24 8.38 0.30 9.51
CA ALA A 24 9.47 -0.12 10.40
C ALA A 24 10.76 0.65 10.12
N HIS A 25 11.06 0.87 8.84
CA HIS A 25 12.22 1.65 8.43
C HIS A 25 12.12 3.12 8.91
N ILE A 26 11.00 3.76 8.63
CA ILE A 26 10.77 5.16 9.06
C ILE A 26 10.77 5.27 10.59
N ARG A 27 10.13 4.34 11.27
CA ARG A 27 10.11 4.30 12.74
C ARG A 27 11.52 4.19 13.32
N TYR A 28 12.37 3.36 12.73
CA TYR A 28 13.77 3.24 13.15
C TYR A 28 14.52 4.56 13.00
N VAL A 29 14.42 5.20 11.84
CA VAL A 29 15.09 6.48 11.57
C VAL A 29 14.62 7.57 12.53
N VAL A 30 13.30 7.71 12.72
CA VAL A 30 12.72 8.71 13.62
C VAL A 30 13.12 8.44 15.07
N SER A 31 13.03 7.20 15.52
CA SER A 31 13.39 6.83 16.89
C SER A 31 14.86 7.13 17.20
N LYS A 32 15.75 6.79 16.26
CA LYS A 32 17.17 7.06 16.38
C LYS A 32 17.47 8.55 16.45
N ARG A 33 16.81 9.34 15.62
CA ARG A 33 16.99 10.79 15.57
C ARG A 33 16.50 11.51 16.83
N LEU A 34 15.46 10.97 17.46
CA LEU A 34 14.92 11.48 18.72
C LEU A 34 15.60 10.91 19.96
N HIS A 35 16.57 10.03 19.80
CA HIS A 35 17.26 9.32 20.90
C HIS A 35 16.29 8.59 21.83
N VAL A 36 15.24 8.00 21.28
CA VAL A 36 14.27 7.19 22.02
C VAL A 36 14.33 5.74 21.55
N LYS A 37 13.91 4.80 22.40
CA LYS A 37 13.95 3.38 22.09
C LYS A 37 13.04 3.04 20.91
N ARG A 38 11.82 3.57 20.91
CA ARG A 38 10.82 3.28 19.88
C ARG A 38 9.70 4.32 19.89
N VAL A 39 9.50 4.99 18.77
CA VAL A 39 8.35 5.87 18.59
C VAL A 39 7.11 5.01 18.28
N LYS A 40 5.99 5.31 18.95
CA LYS A 40 4.71 4.71 18.60
C LYS A 40 4.32 5.13 17.19
N MET A 41 4.11 4.17 16.29
CA MET A 41 3.80 4.45 14.89
C MET A 41 2.90 3.35 14.31
N GLY A 42 1.92 3.75 13.53
CA GLY A 42 1.05 2.89 12.75
C GLY A 42 0.83 3.46 11.36
N HIS A 43 0.24 2.69 10.45
CA HIS A 43 -0.13 3.18 9.13
C HIS A 43 -1.63 3.11 8.89
N ALA A 44 -2.13 4.01 8.05
CA ALA A 44 -3.53 4.06 7.66
C ALA A 44 -3.67 3.58 6.21
N GLY A 45 -4.22 2.37 6.05
CA GLY A 45 -4.41 1.74 4.76
C GLY A 45 -3.18 0.98 4.29
N THR A 46 -3.35 -0.32 4.14
CA THR A 46 -2.30 -1.20 3.64
C THR A 46 -2.22 -1.10 2.12
N LEU A 47 -1.00 -0.98 1.60
CA LEU A 47 -0.69 -1.20 0.19
C LEU A 47 0.03 -2.53 0.04
N ASP A 48 -0.31 -3.28 -1.01
CA ASP A 48 0.36 -4.53 -1.32
C ASP A 48 1.86 -4.30 -1.60
N PRO A 49 2.73 -5.31 -1.45
CA PRO A 49 4.16 -5.16 -1.67
C PRO A 49 4.51 -4.59 -3.05
N LEU A 50 3.80 -5.02 -4.11
CA LEU A 50 4.03 -4.54 -5.46
C LEU A 50 3.37 -3.19 -5.77
N ALA A 51 2.53 -2.68 -4.88
CA ALA A 51 1.92 -1.37 -5.05
C ALA A 51 2.88 -0.27 -4.59
N THR A 52 2.86 0.84 -5.30
CA THR A 52 3.50 2.09 -4.90
C THR A 52 2.43 3.14 -4.62
N GLY A 53 2.79 4.23 -3.98
CA GLY A 53 1.87 5.32 -3.75
C GLY A 53 1.86 5.80 -2.30
N VAL A 54 0.90 6.66 -2.00
CA VAL A 54 0.82 7.33 -0.71
C VAL A 54 0.48 6.32 0.40
N LEU A 55 1.36 6.24 1.37
CA LEU A 55 1.13 5.53 2.63
C LEU A 55 1.19 6.55 3.77
N ILE A 56 0.13 6.61 4.56
CA ILE A 56 0.04 7.55 5.68
C ILE A 56 0.53 6.84 6.93
N LEU A 57 1.54 7.41 7.56
CA LEU A 57 2.05 6.97 8.85
C LEU A 57 1.57 7.93 9.93
N CYS A 58 1.14 7.39 11.05
CA CYS A 58 0.69 8.15 12.22
C CYS A 58 1.63 7.85 13.38
N THR A 59 2.05 8.89 14.09
CA THR A 59 2.93 8.76 15.25
C THR A 59 2.23 9.20 16.53
N GLY A 60 2.67 8.68 17.66
CA GLY A 60 2.17 9.10 18.97
C GLY A 60 0.66 9.04 19.09
N LYS A 61 0.04 10.11 19.55
CA LYS A 61 -1.42 10.22 19.71
C LYS A 61 -2.17 10.20 18.38
N ALA A 62 -1.52 10.54 17.27
CA ALA A 62 -2.14 10.51 15.95
C ALA A 62 -2.50 9.09 15.51
N THR A 63 -1.93 8.05 16.11
CA THR A 63 -2.32 6.65 15.83
C THR A 63 -3.79 6.37 16.14
N LYS A 64 -4.42 7.15 17.00
CA LYS A 64 -5.85 7.04 17.30
C LYS A 64 -6.75 7.45 16.14
N ARG A 65 -6.19 8.14 15.13
CA ARG A 65 -6.93 8.61 13.96
C ARG A 65 -6.78 7.68 12.75
N ILE A 66 -6.09 6.54 12.89
CA ILE A 66 -5.88 5.58 11.80
C ILE A 66 -7.20 5.10 11.20
N GLU A 67 -8.14 4.71 12.05
CA GLU A 67 -9.45 4.22 11.60
C GLU A 67 -10.21 5.26 10.77
N GLU A 68 -10.23 6.50 11.22
CA GLU A 68 -10.82 7.62 10.51
C GLU A 68 -10.19 7.83 9.12
N LEU A 69 -8.87 7.74 9.04
CA LEU A 69 -8.14 7.90 7.77
C LEU A 69 -8.38 6.74 6.82
N GLN A 70 -8.56 5.52 7.33
CA GLN A 70 -8.87 4.35 6.50
C GLN A 70 -10.23 4.44 5.82
N LEU A 71 -11.17 5.20 6.38
CA LEU A 71 -12.52 5.38 5.83
C LEU A 71 -12.56 6.44 4.71
N GLN A 72 -11.49 7.19 4.50
CA GLN A 72 -11.45 8.21 3.46
C GLN A 72 -11.37 7.60 2.06
N SER A 73 -11.84 8.35 1.07
CA SER A 73 -11.78 7.95 -0.34
C SER A 73 -10.35 7.70 -0.78
N LYS A 74 -10.17 6.69 -1.64
CA LYS A 74 -8.89 6.32 -2.23
C LYS A 74 -9.04 6.15 -3.72
N GLU A 75 -8.00 6.47 -4.46
CA GLU A 75 -7.93 6.28 -5.90
C GLU A 75 -6.75 5.38 -6.23
N TYR A 76 -6.99 4.38 -7.07
CA TYR A 76 -5.97 3.43 -7.51
C TYR A 76 -5.91 3.39 -9.04
N THR A 77 -4.70 3.37 -9.58
CA THR A 77 -4.46 3.04 -10.97
C THR A 77 -3.87 1.64 -11.02
N ALA A 78 -4.53 0.74 -11.74
CA ALA A 78 -4.10 -0.65 -11.85
C ALA A 78 -3.95 -1.04 -13.32
N THR A 79 -2.91 -1.82 -13.61
CA THR A 79 -2.70 -2.44 -14.92
C THR A 79 -2.96 -3.92 -14.79
N LEU A 80 -3.90 -4.44 -15.58
CA LEU A 80 -4.21 -5.87 -15.64
C LEU A 80 -3.59 -6.48 -16.89
N GLN A 81 -2.87 -7.58 -16.71
CA GLN A 81 -2.45 -8.41 -17.82
C GLN A 81 -3.50 -9.50 -18.07
N LEU A 82 -4.10 -9.48 -19.25
CA LEU A 82 -5.10 -10.48 -19.63
C LEU A 82 -4.42 -11.77 -20.12
N GLY A 83 -5.14 -12.89 -20.03
CA GLY A 83 -4.69 -14.17 -20.52
C GLY A 83 -3.82 -14.98 -19.57
N ALA A 84 -3.68 -14.55 -18.33
CA ALA A 84 -2.92 -15.26 -17.31
C ALA A 84 -3.53 -15.10 -15.94
N THR A 85 -3.32 -16.10 -15.07
CA THR A 85 -3.69 -16.02 -13.67
C THR A 85 -2.48 -16.32 -12.78
N THR A 86 -2.55 -15.85 -11.54
CA THR A 86 -1.59 -16.18 -10.49
C THR A 86 -2.33 -16.54 -9.21
N PRO A 87 -1.73 -17.28 -8.28
CA PRO A 87 -2.40 -17.63 -7.02
C PRO A 87 -2.76 -16.42 -6.16
N SER A 88 -2.02 -15.34 -6.27
CA SER A 88 -2.21 -14.09 -5.50
C SER A 88 -3.03 -13.03 -6.24
N TYR A 89 -3.42 -13.27 -7.48
CA TYR A 89 -4.09 -12.33 -8.38
C TYR A 89 -3.24 -11.10 -8.74
N ASP A 90 -1.96 -11.14 -8.45
CA ASP A 90 -0.97 -10.13 -8.81
C ASP A 90 0.34 -10.80 -9.27
N MET A 91 1.38 -10.02 -9.45
CA MET A 91 2.68 -10.50 -9.93
C MET A 91 3.65 -10.93 -8.81
N GLU A 92 3.16 -11.09 -7.58
CA GLU A 92 3.99 -11.61 -6.47
C GLU A 92 4.37 -13.07 -6.69
N HIS A 93 3.52 -13.82 -7.39
CA HIS A 93 3.74 -15.23 -7.73
C HIS A 93 3.81 -15.44 -9.24
N PRO A 94 4.49 -16.49 -9.72
CA PRO A 94 4.52 -16.78 -11.12
C PRO A 94 3.14 -17.16 -11.67
N VAL A 95 2.98 -16.99 -12.98
CA VAL A 95 1.76 -17.40 -13.70
C VAL A 95 1.53 -18.90 -13.52
N ASP A 96 0.33 -19.28 -13.10
CA ASP A 96 -0.08 -20.67 -12.93
C ASP A 96 -0.90 -21.21 -14.10
N GLN A 97 -1.70 -20.38 -14.76
CA GLN A 97 -2.50 -20.76 -15.92
C GLN A 97 -2.52 -19.64 -16.95
N THR A 98 -2.63 -20.04 -18.21
CA THR A 98 -2.76 -19.12 -19.34
C THR A 98 -4.02 -19.40 -20.13
N TYR A 99 -4.57 -18.35 -20.76
CA TYR A 99 -5.83 -18.39 -21.51
C TYR A 99 -5.70 -17.62 -22.80
N PRO A 100 -6.46 -18.03 -23.88
CA PRO A 100 -6.47 -17.28 -25.12
C PRO A 100 -6.99 -15.87 -24.93
N THR A 101 -6.43 -14.90 -25.64
CA THR A 101 -6.82 -13.50 -25.57
C THR A 101 -7.26 -12.92 -26.92
N ALA A 102 -7.18 -13.71 -28.01
CA ALA A 102 -7.45 -13.22 -29.36
C ALA A 102 -8.90 -12.71 -29.55
N HIS A 103 -9.86 -13.21 -28.76
CA HIS A 103 -11.28 -12.81 -28.81
C HIS A 103 -11.57 -11.57 -27.98
N ILE A 104 -10.63 -11.06 -27.21
CA ILE A 104 -10.86 -9.94 -26.29
C ILE A 104 -10.79 -8.63 -27.07
N THR A 105 -11.87 -7.85 -26.96
CA THR A 105 -12.00 -6.52 -27.54
C THR A 105 -12.26 -5.50 -26.43
N ARG A 106 -12.10 -4.23 -26.76
CA ARG A 106 -12.47 -3.13 -25.85
C ARG A 106 -13.93 -3.23 -25.44
N GLU A 107 -14.81 -3.54 -26.38
CA GLU A 107 -16.26 -3.67 -26.14
C GLU A 107 -16.56 -4.78 -25.15
N LEU A 108 -15.90 -5.95 -25.31
CA LEU A 108 -16.08 -7.07 -24.38
C LEU A 108 -15.60 -6.70 -22.97
N ILE A 109 -14.48 -6.01 -22.87
CA ILE A 109 -13.97 -5.54 -21.55
C ILE A 109 -14.99 -4.60 -20.89
N LEU A 110 -15.48 -3.61 -21.63
CA LEU A 110 -16.45 -2.64 -21.11
C LEU A 110 -17.78 -3.29 -20.69
N GLN A 111 -18.22 -4.32 -21.42
CA GLN A 111 -19.44 -5.08 -21.07
C GLN A 111 -19.24 -5.94 -19.82
N THR A 112 -18.02 -6.37 -19.53
CA THR A 112 -17.71 -7.24 -18.40
C THR A 112 -17.54 -6.47 -17.09
N LEU A 113 -17.16 -5.21 -17.17
CA LEU A 113 -17.02 -4.36 -15.99
C LEU A 113 -18.40 -4.08 -15.35
N PRO A 114 -18.47 -4.08 -13.99
CA PRO A 114 -19.69 -3.76 -13.27
C PRO A 114 -20.13 -2.31 -13.44
#